data_de2fb72ced026cf739c51045023762a3
#
_entry.id   de2fb72ced026cf739c51045023762a3
#
_cell.length_a   1.000
_cell.length_b   1.000
_cell.length_c   1.000
_cell.angle_alpha   90.00
_cell.angle_beta   90.00
_cell.angle_gamma   90.00
#
_symmetry.space_group_name_H-M   'P 1'
#
loop_
_entity.id
_entity.type
_entity.pdbx_description
1 polymer ?
#
loop_
_entity_poly.entity_id
_entity_poly.type
_entity_poly.pdbx_seq_one_letter_code
_entity_poly.pdbx_strand_id
1 'polypeptide(L)'
;MREKIWTFIGRHAGGFQWRILWATQPKFIVGVSGLVRNERGQVLLVKGRMWPASRPWGLVTGYAKGRETWDQTIVREAREETGYVVRMRPEPVGLRTGFKLRAEAFFLGEFVGGTYKPDPKEVLEAGFFDLDALPDGLMRSHRDLIDQHRSWFTEGRSQAE
;
A
#
# COMPACT_ATOMS: atom_id res chain seq x y z
N MET A 1 8.39 45.34 -18.67
CA MET A 1 8.35 44.48 -19.88
C MET A 1 8.73 43.03 -19.56
N ARG A 2 9.72 42.76 -18.73
CA ARG A 2 10.15 41.40 -18.35
C ARG A 2 9.06 40.59 -17.60
N GLU A 3 8.32 41.22 -16.66
CA GLU A 3 7.25 40.55 -15.90
C GLU A 3 6.08 40.04 -16.78
N LYS A 4 5.71 40.82 -17.79
CA LYS A 4 4.62 40.43 -18.71
C LYS A 4 4.99 39.22 -19.59
N ILE A 5 6.26 39.05 -19.88
CA ILE A 5 6.78 37.90 -20.64
C ILE A 5 6.71 36.63 -19.79
N TRP A 6 7.10 36.70 -18.52
CA TRP A 6 7.02 35.56 -17.60
C TRP A 6 5.59 35.14 -17.30
N THR A 7 4.67 36.12 -17.18
CA THR A 7 3.24 35.85 -16.98
C THR A 7 2.61 35.20 -18.22
N PHE A 8 3.03 35.61 -19.43
CA PHE A 8 2.57 35.03 -20.69
C PHE A 8 3.11 33.62 -20.87
N ILE A 9 4.39 33.38 -20.58
CA ILE A 9 5.02 32.05 -20.61
C ILE A 9 4.34 31.13 -19.60
N GLY A 10 4.09 31.56 -18.35
CA GLY A 10 3.42 30.76 -17.33
C GLY A 10 2.00 30.36 -17.72
N ARG A 11 1.27 31.21 -18.46
CA ARG A 11 -0.10 30.94 -18.88
C ARG A 11 -0.24 29.99 -20.07
N HIS A 12 0.77 29.97 -20.96
CA HIS A 12 0.70 29.21 -22.22
C HIS A 12 1.71 28.06 -22.29
N ALA A 13 2.72 28.05 -21.44
CA ALA A 13 3.78 27.04 -21.41
C ALA A 13 3.50 25.86 -20.47
N GLY A 14 2.39 25.87 -19.71
CA GLY A 14 2.11 24.82 -18.72
C GLY A 14 2.14 23.41 -19.34
N GLY A 15 1.55 23.23 -20.51
CA GLY A 15 1.62 21.95 -21.21
C GLY A 15 3.01 21.59 -21.74
N PHE A 16 3.77 22.57 -22.20
CA PHE A 16 5.13 22.36 -22.70
C PHE A 16 6.11 22.09 -21.55
N GLN A 17 6.03 22.87 -20.49
CA GLN A 17 6.82 22.65 -19.26
C GLN A 17 6.56 21.24 -18.69
N TRP A 18 5.30 20.82 -18.65
CA TRP A 18 4.93 19.47 -18.18
C TRP A 18 5.54 18.37 -19.07
N ARG A 19 5.55 18.56 -20.39
CA ARG A 19 6.17 17.60 -21.32
C ARG A 19 7.69 17.50 -21.13
N ILE A 20 8.36 18.64 -20.87
CA ILE A 20 9.80 18.65 -20.56
C ILE A 20 10.07 17.90 -19.24
N LEU A 21 9.33 18.23 -18.18
CA LEU A 21 9.44 17.54 -16.89
C LEU A 21 9.19 16.03 -17.06
N TRP A 22 8.14 15.69 -17.78
CA TRP A 22 7.83 14.27 -18.05
C TRP A 22 8.95 13.56 -18.83
N ALA A 23 9.60 14.23 -19.73
CA ALA A 23 10.70 13.65 -20.54
C ALA A 23 12.01 13.56 -19.74
N THR A 24 12.31 14.53 -18.88
CA THR A 24 13.63 14.68 -18.23
C THR A 24 13.68 14.13 -16.81
N GLN A 25 12.55 14.08 -16.08
CA GLN A 25 12.54 13.61 -14.71
C GLN A 25 12.43 12.08 -14.61
N PRO A 26 13.08 11.45 -13.63
CA PRO A 26 12.93 10.01 -13.40
C PRO A 26 11.49 9.65 -13.06
N LYS A 27 11.00 8.52 -13.56
CA LYS A 27 9.68 7.97 -13.26
C LYS A 27 9.83 6.91 -12.20
N PHE A 28 9.01 7.02 -11.15
CA PHE A 28 8.96 6.03 -10.09
C PHE A 28 7.81 5.06 -10.30
N ILE A 29 8.06 3.79 -10.06
CA ILE A 29 7.00 2.80 -9.89
C ILE A 29 6.49 2.97 -8.47
N VAL A 30 5.20 3.24 -8.33
CA VAL A 30 4.58 3.43 -7.02
C VAL A 30 3.94 2.12 -6.58
N GLY A 31 4.51 1.53 -5.53
CA GLY A 31 3.90 0.44 -4.78
C GLY A 31 3.12 1.00 -3.59
N VAL A 32 2.07 0.32 -3.21
CA VAL A 32 1.27 0.67 -2.03
C VAL A 32 1.06 -0.57 -1.19
N SER A 33 1.10 -0.42 0.13
CA SER A 33 0.93 -1.53 1.09
C SER A 33 -0.06 -1.14 2.17
N GLY A 34 -0.94 -2.07 2.52
CA GLY A 34 -1.99 -1.89 3.51
C GLY A 34 -1.72 -2.63 4.82
N LEU A 35 -1.64 -1.89 5.92
CA LEU A 35 -1.73 -2.44 7.27
C LEU A 35 -3.21 -2.56 7.62
N VAL A 36 -3.79 -3.73 7.36
CA VAL A 36 -5.22 -4.00 7.58
C VAL A 36 -5.40 -4.78 8.86
N ARG A 37 -6.24 -4.26 9.76
CA ARG A 37 -6.65 -4.96 10.99
C ARG A 37 -8.07 -5.49 10.89
N ASN A 38 -8.35 -6.56 11.62
CA ASN A 38 -9.72 -6.97 11.93
C ASN A 38 -10.17 -6.44 13.32
N GLU A 39 -11.39 -6.73 13.72
CA GLU A 39 -11.96 -6.34 15.02
C GLU A 39 -11.16 -6.87 16.21
N ARG A 40 -10.45 -7.99 16.05
CA ARG A 40 -9.57 -8.56 17.08
C ARG A 40 -8.19 -7.93 17.15
N GLY A 41 -7.91 -6.92 16.31
CA GLY A 41 -6.60 -6.28 16.23
C GLY A 41 -5.52 -7.15 15.59
N GLN A 42 -5.90 -8.18 14.84
CA GLN A 42 -4.98 -9.02 14.06
C GLN A 42 -4.68 -8.35 12.72
N VAL A 43 -3.47 -8.55 12.20
CA VAL A 43 -3.03 -8.02 10.90
C VAL A 43 -3.30 -9.00 9.77
N LEU A 44 -3.81 -8.51 8.64
CA LEU A 44 -3.93 -9.29 7.41
C LEU A 44 -2.56 -9.42 6.75
N LEU A 45 -2.14 -10.65 6.52
CA LEU A 45 -0.93 -10.98 5.77
C LEU A 45 -1.27 -11.91 4.61
N VAL A 46 -0.48 -11.79 3.55
CA VAL A 46 -0.55 -12.64 2.37
C VAL A 46 0.77 -13.36 2.16
N LYS A 47 0.72 -14.59 1.64
CA LYS A 47 1.87 -15.38 1.24
C LYS A 47 1.96 -15.36 -0.28
N GLY A 48 2.82 -14.51 -0.79
CA GLY A 48 2.95 -14.28 -2.23
C GLY A 48 3.71 -15.40 -2.94
N ARG A 49 3.15 -15.88 -4.05
CA ARG A 49 3.78 -16.94 -4.88
C ARG A 49 5.10 -16.48 -5.51
N MET A 50 5.20 -15.21 -5.87
CA MET A 50 6.36 -14.63 -6.54
C MET A 50 7.42 -14.10 -5.56
N TRP A 51 7.18 -14.19 -4.27
CA TRP A 51 8.12 -13.71 -3.26
C TRP A 51 9.17 -14.79 -2.93
N PRO A 52 10.36 -14.38 -2.46
CA PRO A 52 11.40 -15.34 -2.10
C PRO A 52 10.91 -16.36 -1.06
N ALA A 53 11.23 -17.63 -1.24
CA ALA A 53 10.84 -18.69 -0.32
C ALA A 53 11.29 -18.47 1.13
N SER A 54 12.37 -17.72 1.35
CA SER A 54 12.85 -17.34 2.68
C SER A 54 12.04 -16.20 3.32
N ARG A 55 11.22 -15.50 2.55
CA ARG A 55 10.39 -14.36 3.00
C ARG A 55 9.08 -14.31 2.21
N PRO A 56 8.25 -15.36 2.33
CA PRO A 56 7.04 -15.49 1.52
C PRO A 56 5.86 -14.67 2.05
N TRP A 57 5.93 -14.15 3.27
CA TRP A 57 4.85 -13.41 3.92
C TRP A 57 5.04 -11.90 3.87
N GLY A 58 3.96 -11.17 3.67
CA GLY A 58 3.94 -9.71 3.69
C GLY A 58 2.54 -9.13 3.83
N LEU A 59 2.47 -7.81 3.86
CA LEU A 59 1.23 -7.05 3.78
C LEU A 59 0.61 -7.19 2.40
N VAL A 60 -0.70 -6.94 2.28
CA VAL A 60 -1.35 -6.74 0.99
C VAL A 60 -0.65 -5.59 0.28
N THR A 61 -0.15 -5.83 -0.92
CA THR A 61 0.68 -4.87 -1.65
C THR A 61 0.35 -4.92 -3.14
N GLY A 62 0.17 -3.76 -3.74
CA GLY A 62 -0.04 -3.65 -5.18
C GLY A 62 0.66 -2.46 -5.81
N TYR A 63 0.59 -2.38 -7.13
CA TYR A 63 1.06 -1.23 -7.87
C TYR A 63 -0.09 -0.32 -8.24
N ALA A 64 0.10 0.99 -7.98
CA ALA A 64 -0.88 2.00 -8.33
C ALA A 64 -1.12 2.03 -9.84
N LYS A 65 -2.40 1.98 -10.23
CA LYS A 65 -2.85 2.11 -11.61
C LYS A 65 -3.34 3.55 -11.85
N GLY A 66 -3.28 4.01 -13.09
CA GLY A 66 -3.91 5.28 -13.43
C GLY A 66 -5.43 5.21 -13.19
N ARG A 67 -6.03 6.30 -12.70
CA ARG A 67 -7.46 6.45 -12.41
C ARG A 67 -7.96 5.85 -11.09
N GLU A 68 -7.07 5.40 -10.21
CA GLU A 68 -7.40 5.05 -8.83
C GLU A 68 -6.51 5.83 -7.87
N THR A 69 -6.99 6.08 -6.66
CA THR A 69 -6.16 6.60 -5.58
C THR A 69 -5.34 5.46 -4.96
N TRP A 70 -4.29 5.80 -4.24
CA TRP A 70 -3.40 4.78 -3.69
C TRP A 70 -4.05 3.88 -2.64
N ASP A 71 -4.96 4.43 -1.84
CA ASP A 71 -5.79 3.66 -0.91
C ASP A 71 -6.76 2.72 -1.67
N GLN A 72 -7.35 3.18 -2.78
CA GLN A 72 -8.19 2.34 -3.65
C GLN A 72 -7.42 1.18 -4.28
N THR A 73 -6.13 1.37 -4.56
CA THR A 73 -5.26 0.27 -5.02
C THR A 73 -5.26 -0.87 -4.00
N ILE A 74 -5.10 -0.56 -2.70
CA ILE A 74 -5.09 -1.60 -1.66
C ILE A 74 -6.45 -2.30 -1.54
N VAL A 75 -7.53 -1.54 -1.64
CA VAL A 75 -8.90 -2.11 -1.63
C VAL A 75 -9.08 -3.10 -2.78
N ARG A 76 -8.62 -2.76 -3.96
CA ARG A 76 -8.66 -3.63 -5.14
C ARG A 76 -7.79 -4.88 -4.95
N GLU A 77 -6.53 -4.71 -4.56
CA GLU A 77 -5.59 -5.83 -4.37
C GLU A 77 -6.05 -6.79 -3.27
N ALA A 78 -6.52 -6.27 -2.13
CA ALA A 78 -7.09 -7.11 -1.07
C ALA A 78 -8.24 -7.98 -1.60
N ARG A 79 -9.11 -7.40 -2.42
CA ARG A 79 -10.23 -8.13 -3.01
C ARG A 79 -9.79 -9.15 -4.07
N GLU A 80 -8.86 -8.76 -4.94
CA GLU A 80 -8.33 -9.63 -6.01
C GLU A 80 -7.52 -10.79 -5.42
N GLU A 81 -6.61 -10.49 -4.48
CA GLU A 81 -5.69 -11.45 -3.91
C GLU A 81 -6.33 -12.38 -2.85
N THR A 82 -7.31 -11.91 -2.10
CA THR A 82 -7.81 -12.64 -0.92
C THR A 82 -9.33 -12.87 -0.92
N GLY A 83 -10.08 -12.12 -1.69
CA GLY A 83 -11.54 -12.06 -1.62
C GLY A 83 -12.07 -11.18 -0.48
N TYR A 84 -11.21 -10.60 0.33
CA TYR A 84 -11.60 -9.75 1.45
C TYR A 84 -11.92 -8.33 1.00
N VAL A 85 -12.86 -7.72 1.68
CA VAL A 85 -13.23 -6.31 1.53
C VAL A 85 -12.64 -5.52 2.68
N VAL A 86 -11.89 -4.49 2.34
CA VAL A 86 -11.21 -3.64 3.30
C VAL A 86 -11.59 -2.18 3.08
N ARG A 87 -11.55 -1.38 4.14
CA ARG A 87 -11.72 0.07 4.11
C ARG A 87 -10.40 0.71 4.54
N MET A 88 -9.82 1.50 3.67
CA MET A 88 -8.55 2.17 3.92
C MET A 88 -8.77 3.62 4.37
N ARG A 89 -7.88 4.14 5.21
CA ARG A 89 -7.75 5.57 5.44
C ARG A 89 -7.11 6.20 4.21
N PRO A 90 -7.56 7.39 3.76
CA PRO A 90 -7.04 8.01 2.53
C PRO A 90 -5.63 8.59 2.70
N GLU A 91 -5.20 8.88 3.93
CA GLU A 91 -3.88 9.44 4.21
C GLU A 91 -2.84 8.34 4.39
N PRO A 92 -1.69 8.42 3.71
CA PRO A 92 -0.58 7.50 3.94
C PRO A 92 0.06 7.78 5.31
N VAL A 93 0.43 6.72 6.02
CA VAL A 93 1.14 6.80 7.30
C VAL A 93 2.66 6.74 7.15
N GLY A 94 3.13 6.50 5.94
CA GLY A 94 4.55 6.49 5.62
C GLY A 94 4.80 6.43 4.13
N LEU A 95 5.98 6.90 3.75
CA LEU A 95 6.48 6.83 2.39
C LEU A 95 7.94 6.38 2.43
N ARG A 96 8.29 5.45 1.58
CA ARG A 96 9.67 4.98 1.41
C ARG A 96 10.07 5.07 -0.05
N THR A 97 11.27 5.54 -0.30
CA THR A 97 11.88 5.54 -1.64
C THR A 97 13.20 4.80 -1.59
N GLY A 98 13.71 4.36 -2.73
CA GLY A 98 15.06 3.78 -2.77
C GLY A 98 15.30 2.86 -3.96
N PHE A 99 15.09 1.57 -3.77
CA PHE A 99 15.54 0.57 -4.74
C PHE A 99 14.90 0.71 -6.12
N LYS A 100 15.72 0.87 -7.16
CA LYS A 100 15.33 0.87 -8.59
C LYS A 100 14.17 1.82 -8.93
N LEU A 101 14.21 3.05 -8.46
CA LEU A 101 13.16 4.04 -8.73
C LEU A 101 11.76 3.57 -8.26
N ARG A 102 11.69 2.85 -7.16
CA ARG A 102 10.45 2.48 -6.50
C ARG A 102 10.16 3.44 -5.37
N ALA A 103 8.95 3.96 -5.33
CA ALA A 103 8.33 4.60 -4.16
C ALA A 103 7.28 3.65 -3.59
N GLU A 104 7.17 3.57 -2.29
CA GLU A 104 6.19 2.74 -1.59
C GLU A 104 5.49 3.56 -0.52
N ALA A 105 4.16 3.61 -0.60
CA ALA A 105 3.32 4.30 0.35
C ALA A 105 2.56 3.28 1.22
N PHE A 106 2.41 3.60 2.51
CA PHE A 106 1.80 2.72 3.50
C PHE A 106 0.53 3.35 4.04
N PHE A 107 -0.53 2.55 4.16
CA PHE A 107 -1.84 2.98 4.59
C PHE A 107 -2.38 2.09 5.70
N LEU A 108 -3.18 2.68 6.60
CA LEU A 108 -3.93 1.94 7.61
C LEU A 108 -5.33 1.65 7.10
N GLY A 109 -5.86 0.48 7.47
CA GLY A 109 -7.20 0.11 7.08
C GLY A 109 -7.80 -0.99 7.94
N GLU A 110 -9.09 -1.23 7.73
CA GLU A 110 -9.88 -2.19 8.48
C GLU A 110 -10.51 -3.21 7.53
N PHE A 111 -10.52 -4.45 7.97
CA PHE A 111 -11.34 -5.49 7.35
C PHE A 111 -12.82 -5.19 7.63
N VAL A 112 -13.64 -5.20 6.59
CA VAL A 112 -15.07 -4.92 6.71
C VAL A 112 -15.96 -6.05 6.22
N GLY A 113 -15.37 -7.11 5.63
CA GLY A 113 -16.14 -8.27 5.19
C GLY A 113 -15.49 -9.02 4.02
N GLY A 114 -16.30 -9.78 3.30
CA GLY A 114 -15.84 -10.63 2.20
C GLY A 114 -15.59 -12.07 2.65
N THR A 115 -15.42 -12.95 1.67
CA THR A 115 -15.16 -14.38 1.90
C THR A 115 -13.79 -14.72 1.34
N TYR A 116 -13.01 -15.46 2.10
CA TYR A 116 -11.68 -15.92 1.68
C TYR A 116 -11.77 -16.68 0.36
N LYS A 117 -11.18 -16.11 -0.65
CA LYS A 117 -11.10 -16.66 -2.01
C LYS A 117 -9.82 -16.15 -2.66
N PRO A 118 -8.66 -16.75 -2.34
CA PRO A 118 -7.39 -16.29 -2.87
C PRO A 118 -7.29 -16.54 -4.37
N ASP A 119 -6.61 -15.63 -5.10
CA ASP A 119 -6.16 -15.94 -6.45
C ASP A 119 -4.94 -16.88 -6.39
N PRO A 120 -5.09 -18.14 -6.81
CA PRO A 120 -4.00 -19.12 -6.70
C PRO A 120 -2.80 -18.82 -7.60
N LYS A 121 -2.92 -17.85 -8.53
CA LYS A 121 -1.81 -17.41 -9.38
C LYS A 121 -0.84 -16.50 -8.64
N GLU A 122 -1.35 -15.73 -7.70
CA GLU A 122 -0.60 -14.68 -7.00
C GLU A 122 -0.37 -15.00 -5.52
N VAL A 123 -1.37 -15.58 -4.85
CA VAL A 123 -1.36 -15.83 -3.41
C VAL A 123 -1.46 -17.32 -3.11
N LEU A 124 -0.53 -17.82 -2.30
CA LEU A 124 -0.53 -19.20 -1.79
C LEU A 124 -1.45 -19.34 -0.58
N GLU A 125 -1.47 -18.32 0.27
CA GLU A 125 -2.19 -18.31 1.54
C GLU A 125 -2.39 -16.86 2.00
N ALA A 126 -3.51 -16.56 2.66
CA ALA A 126 -3.71 -15.31 3.34
C ALA A 126 -4.52 -15.52 4.62
N GLY A 127 -4.29 -14.67 5.62
CA GLY A 127 -5.00 -14.78 6.89
C GLY A 127 -4.69 -13.63 7.85
N PHE A 128 -5.42 -13.63 8.96
CA PHE A 128 -5.22 -12.67 10.04
C PHE A 128 -4.35 -13.30 11.13
N PHE A 129 -3.32 -12.56 11.54
CA PHE A 129 -2.31 -13.00 12.51
C PHE A 129 -2.27 -12.07 13.71
N ASP A 130 -2.14 -12.64 14.89
CA ASP A 130 -1.85 -11.87 16.10
C ASP A 130 -0.46 -11.24 15.99
N LEU A 131 -0.30 -10.03 16.51
CA LEU A 131 0.96 -9.29 16.42
C LEU A 131 2.13 -9.99 17.16
N ASP A 132 1.79 -10.85 18.13
CA ASP A 132 2.76 -11.61 18.91
C ASP A 132 3.02 -13.02 18.31
N ALA A 133 2.28 -13.38 17.26
CA ALA A 133 2.36 -14.68 16.57
C ALA A 133 2.47 -14.49 15.05
N LEU A 134 3.26 -13.52 14.61
CA LEU A 134 3.51 -13.27 13.19
C LEU A 134 4.29 -14.43 12.57
N PRO A 135 3.95 -14.85 11.33
CA PRO A 135 4.53 -16.02 10.70
C PRO A 135 6.03 -15.85 10.44
N ASP A 136 6.75 -16.98 10.48
CA ASP A 136 8.13 -17.04 10.03
C ASP A 136 8.23 -16.66 8.54
N GLY A 137 9.31 -15.96 8.19
CA GLY A 137 9.49 -15.49 6.81
C GLY A 137 8.64 -14.25 6.46
N LEU A 138 8.08 -13.55 7.43
CA LEU A 138 7.53 -12.21 7.19
C LEU A 138 8.64 -11.25 6.76
N MET A 139 8.41 -10.49 5.68
CA MET A 139 9.35 -9.47 5.22
C MET A 139 9.71 -8.50 6.34
N ARG A 140 11.02 -8.31 6.56
CA ARG A 140 11.52 -7.48 7.67
C ARG A 140 10.94 -6.06 7.63
N SER A 141 10.90 -5.45 6.45
CA SER A 141 10.33 -4.12 6.27
C SER A 141 8.84 -4.03 6.64
N HIS A 142 8.09 -5.11 6.45
CA HIS A 142 6.67 -5.16 6.82
C HIS A 142 6.50 -5.42 8.31
N ARG A 143 7.37 -6.23 8.92
CA ARG A 143 7.42 -6.41 10.37
C ARG A 143 7.72 -5.08 11.08
N ASP A 144 8.74 -4.36 10.63
CA ASP A 144 9.10 -3.05 11.19
C ASP A 144 7.93 -2.05 11.13
N LEU A 145 7.15 -2.06 10.03
CA LEU A 145 5.96 -1.22 9.87
C LEU A 145 4.83 -1.64 10.83
N ILE A 146 4.58 -2.93 11.00
CA ILE A 146 3.59 -3.43 11.96
C ILE A 146 3.98 -2.99 13.37
N ASP A 147 5.24 -3.14 13.74
CA ASP A 147 5.75 -2.76 15.06
C ASP A 147 5.65 -1.24 15.29
N GLN A 148 5.96 -0.42 14.28
CA GLN A 148 5.81 1.05 14.34
C GLN A 148 4.36 1.50 14.54
N HIS A 149 3.39 0.73 14.06
CA HIS A 149 1.97 1.06 14.14
C HIS A 149 1.20 0.13 15.08
N ARG A 150 1.89 -0.47 16.04
CA ARG A 150 1.30 -1.45 16.96
C ARG A 150 0.08 -0.90 17.73
N SER A 151 0.10 0.37 18.13
CA SER A 151 -1.02 1.03 18.78
C SER A 151 -2.30 1.01 17.95
N TRP A 152 -2.19 1.19 16.64
CA TRP A 152 -3.32 1.11 15.72
C TRP A 152 -4.08 -0.21 15.83
N PHE A 153 -3.36 -1.32 15.97
CA PHE A 153 -3.98 -2.64 16.09
C PHE A 153 -4.62 -2.86 17.46
N THR A 154 -4.05 -2.29 18.52
CA THR A 154 -4.57 -2.45 19.90
C THR A 154 -5.78 -1.59 20.19
N GLU A 155 -5.89 -0.39 19.60
CA GLU A 155 -7.05 0.49 19.73
C GLU A 155 -8.35 -0.16 19.25
N GLY A 156 -8.30 -1.09 18.29
CA GLY A 156 -9.46 -1.84 17.80
C GLY A 156 -10.03 -2.87 18.79
N ARG A 157 -9.22 -3.33 19.74
CA ARG A 157 -9.67 -4.32 20.75
C ARG A 157 -10.57 -3.71 21.84
N SER A 158 -10.40 -2.43 22.14
CA SER A 158 -11.12 -1.75 23.23
C SER A 158 -12.58 -1.41 22.92
N GLN A 159 -13.06 -1.60 21.69
CA GLN A 159 -14.44 -1.31 21.28
C GLN A 159 -15.30 -2.58 21.11
N ALA A 160 -14.71 -3.77 21.29
CA ALA A 160 -15.36 -5.06 21.10
C ALA A 160 -15.68 -5.80 22.43
N GLU A 161 -15.33 -5.22 23.59
CA GLU A 161 -15.74 -5.63 24.93
C GLU A 161 -16.89 -4.73 25.43
#